data_f2826d16e2278a798f6d8d48eaa7232b
#
_entry.id   f2826d16e2278a798f6d8d48eaa7232b
#
_cell.length_a   1.000
_cell.length_b   1.000
_cell.length_c   1.000
_cell.angle_alpha   90.00
_cell.angle_beta   90.00
_cell.angle_gamma   90.00
#
_symmetry.space_group_name_H-M   'P 1'
#
loop_
_entity.id
_entity.type
_entity.pdbx_description
1 polymer ?
#
loop_
_entity_poly.entity_id
_entity_poly.type
_entity_poly.pdbx_seq_one_letter_code
_entity_poly.pdbx_strand_id
1 'polypeptide(L)'
;MGYPHRTDSPRQIGRGGLLRRRIKQLIRYHKFERLYKKYERWLVPGMLIMGVAADYITFRSIQINTTFILLAVYFALAGTCMTFSYAYDAGRVPHQNLTAVKYLHLATPLIIQFTFGALLSASLIFYWFSGALSVSWPLILIIAALMASNEVLRRYFLKPVIQISVYFFILFSLLSLILPFIFDSISFWLFIAADAISLAVSLFYILALTHFFSDLKGERLHLIGLTLIIAAAMNALYFSNIIPPIPLSVREAGVYHDVQRSGNAYILKTETQTWLEKIQPGQTIHIKAGERVYVFTSIFAPAKLQTKIYHRWQYYDEPSSQWVERGRYFFFITGGRDAGYRGFSTKANVPAGKWRVYTETERGQVLGRIKFIVEHVNEHPAFENLVR
;
A
#
# COMPACT_ATOMS: atom_id res chain seq x y z
N MET A 1 -2.00 82.59 -20.50
CA MET A 1 -1.51 81.53 -19.59
C MET A 1 -1.97 80.22 -20.12
N GLY A 2 -1.11 79.55 -20.91
CA GLY A 2 -1.42 78.28 -21.55
C GLY A 2 -0.56 77.15 -20.93
N TYR A 3 -1.21 76.12 -20.41
CA TYR A 3 -0.55 74.92 -19.93
C TYR A 3 -0.30 73.97 -21.12
N PRO A 4 0.86 73.33 -21.27
CA PRO A 4 1.10 72.36 -22.30
C PRO A 4 0.60 70.97 -21.86
N HIS A 5 -0.28 70.36 -22.62
CA HIS A 5 -0.68 68.99 -22.56
C HIS A 5 0.52 68.07 -22.84
N ARG A 6 0.94 67.32 -21.85
CA ARG A 6 1.91 66.21 -22.01
C ARG A 6 1.15 64.97 -22.46
N THR A 7 1.24 64.64 -23.72
CA THR A 7 0.77 63.37 -24.27
C THR A 7 1.82 62.30 -23.95
N ASP A 8 1.53 61.41 -22.94
CA ASP A 8 2.33 60.22 -22.73
C ASP A 8 2.10 59.22 -23.89
N SER A 9 3.08 59.13 -24.77
CA SER A 9 3.10 58.11 -25.80
C SER A 9 3.32 56.71 -25.17
N PRO A 10 2.56 55.67 -25.53
CA PRO A 10 2.78 54.32 -25.05
C PRO A 10 4.16 53.85 -25.48
N ARG A 11 5.01 53.44 -24.51
CA ARG A 11 6.32 52.85 -24.77
C ARG A 11 6.17 51.65 -25.68
N GLN A 12 6.49 51.80 -26.95
CA GLN A 12 6.68 50.70 -27.87
C GLN A 12 7.82 49.81 -27.37
N ILE A 13 7.49 48.64 -26.81
CA ILE A 13 8.46 47.58 -26.51
C ILE A 13 8.99 47.12 -27.87
N GLY A 14 10.13 47.64 -28.26
CA GLY A 14 10.71 47.39 -29.57
C GLY A 14 10.95 45.90 -29.80
N ARG A 15 10.76 45.43 -31.06
CA ARG A 15 10.97 44.05 -31.52
C ARG A 15 12.28 43.42 -30.99
N GLY A 16 13.32 44.20 -30.73
CA GLY A 16 14.58 43.77 -30.12
C GLY A 16 14.46 43.37 -28.64
N GLY A 17 13.55 43.95 -27.84
CA GLY A 17 13.30 43.59 -26.47
C GLY A 17 12.61 42.25 -26.31
N LEU A 18 11.68 41.95 -27.19
CA LEU A 18 11.00 40.63 -27.23
C LEU A 18 11.95 39.51 -27.71
N LEU A 19 12.80 39.78 -28.69
CA LEU A 19 13.82 38.84 -29.15
C LEU A 19 14.86 38.52 -28.05
N ARG A 20 15.37 39.53 -27.36
CA ARG A 20 16.27 39.35 -26.19
C ARG A 20 15.62 38.56 -25.06
N ARG A 21 14.33 38.75 -24.77
CA ARG A 21 13.60 37.96 -23.75
C ARG A 21 13.47 36.50 -24.19
N ARG A 22 13.12 36.23 -25.46
CA ARG A 22 13.05 34.87 -26.03
C ARG A 22 14.42 34.15 -25.97
N ILE A 23 15.49 34.84 -26.37
CA ILE A 23 16.85 34.27 -26.33
C ILE A 23 17.26 33.96 -24.86
N LYS A 24 17.01 34.88 -23.91
CA LYS A 24 17.28 34.62 -22.48
C LYS A 24 16.48 33.44 -21.95
N GLN A 25 15.21 33.28 -22.35
CA GLN A 25 14.38 32.14 -21.96
C GLN A 25 14.91 30.83 -22.55
N LEU A 26 15.32 30.81 -23.83
CA LEU A 26 15.94 29.63 -24.47
C LEU A 26 17.26 29.23 -23.81
N ILE A 27 18.14 30.19 -23.49
CA ILE A 27 19.39 29.95 -22.79
C ILE A 27 19.13 29.38 -21.38
N ARG A 28 18.11 29.92 -20.68
CA ARG A 28 17.72 29.43 -19.34
C ARG A 28 17.15 28.01 -19.42
N TYR A 29 16.33 27.70 -20.46
CA TYR A 29 15.82 26.38 -20.71
C TYR A 29 16.95 25.36 -20.95
N HIS A 30 17.88 25.65 -21.86
CA HIS A 30 19.01 24.78 -22.14
C HIS A 30 19.97 24.60 -20.97
N LYS A 31 20.10 25.63 -20.11
CA LYS A 31 20.88 25.51 -18.86
C LYS A 31 20.18 24.60 -17.87
N PHE A 32 18.85 24.75 -17.72
CA PHE A 32 18.04 23.90 -16.85
C PHE A 32 17.99 22.46 -17.37
N GLU A 33 17.81 22.24 -18.66
CA GLU A 33 17.87 20.93 -19.31
C GLU A 33 19.21 20.21 -19.08
N ARG A 34 20.32 20.93 -19.21
CA ARG A 34 21.65 20.41 -18.92
C ARG A 34 21.82 20.04 -17.45
N LEU A 35 21.35 20.88 -16.54
CA LEU A 35 21.39 20.59 -15.11
C LEU A 35 20.49 19.38 -14.77
N TYR A 36 19.29 19.33 -15.35
CA TYR A 36 18.38 18.21 -15.18
C TYR A 36 19.04 16.91 -15.65
N LYS A 37 19.56 16.81 -16.88
CA LYS A 37 20.24 15.64 -17.41
C LYS A 37 21.48 15.24 -16.59
N LYS A 38 22.20 16.21 -16.00
CA LYS A 38 23.36 15.96 -15.15
C LYS A 38 22.97 15.32 -13.80
N TYR A 39 21.87 15.82 -13.18
CA TYR A 39 21.42 15.38 -11.86
C TYR A 39 20.24 14.43 -11.89
N GLU A 40 19.71 14.12 -13.07
CA GLU A 40 18.54 13.27 -13.28
C GLU A 40 18.66 11.92 -12.56
N ARG A 41 19.88 11.34 -12.56
CA ARG A 41 20.20 10.07 -11.86
C ARG A 41 19.90 10.14 -10.35
N TRP A 42 20.01 11.30 -9.75
CA TRP A 42 19.74 11.53 -8.32
C TRP A 42 18.37 12.14 -8.06
N LEU A 43 17.90 12.98 -8.99
CA LEU A 43 16.59 13.64 -8.86
C LEU A 43 15.43 12.64 -8.90
N VAL A 44 15.49 11.66 -9.79
CA VAL A 44 14.39 10.69 -9.97
C VAL A 44 14.22 9.80 -8.73
N PRO A 45 15.25 9.13 -8.18
CA PRO A 45 15.12 8.41 -6.92
C PRO A 45 14.76 9.30 -5.75
N GLY A 46 15.29 10.53 -5.73
CA GLY A 46 14.96 11.52 -4.70
C GLY A 46 13.47 11.87 -4.67
N MET A 47 12.83 12.01 -5.83
CA MET A 47 11.38 12.28 -5.92
C MET A 47 10.54 11.07 -5.48
N LEU A 48 10.99 9.84 -5.77
CA LEU A 48 10.36 8.63 -5.26
C LEU A 48 10.42 8.56 -3.74
N ILE A 49 11.62 8.77 -3.16
CA ILE A 49 11.82 8.78 -1.71
C ILE A 49 10.99 9.90 -1.05
N MET A 50 10.92 11.07 -1.68
CA MET A 50 10.10 12.18 -1.19
C MET A 50 8.61 11.85 -1.24
N GLY A 51 8.13 11.11 -2.25
CA GLY A 51 6.78 10.56 -2.31
C GLY A 51 6.49 9.64 -1.13
N VAL A 52 7.38 8.69 -0.87
CA VAL A 52 7.28 7.76 0.27
C VAL A 52 7.29 8.52 1.61
N ALA A 53 8.17 9.50 1.77
CA ALA A 53 8.26 10.30 2.99
C ALA A 53 7.00 11.16 3.21
N ALA A 54 6.46 11.76 2.15
CA ALA A 54 5.21 12.52 2.20
C ALA A 54 4.04 11.64 2.63
N ASP A 55 3.95 10.43 2.12
CA ASP A 55 2.92 9.47 2.51
C ASP A 55 3.05 9.04 3.96
N TYR A 56 4.25 8.70 4.42
CA TYR A 56 4.47 8.34 5.81
C TYR A 56 4.01 9.42 6.79
N ILE A 57 4.29 10.69 6.48
CA ILE A 57 3.86 11.83 7.28
C ILE A 57 2.33 11.98 7.20
N THR A 58 1.78 11.89 5.99
CA THR A 58 0.36 12.03 5.69
C THR A 58 -0.50 10.96 6.39
N PHE A 59 -0.11 9.69 6.29
CA PHE A 59 -0.82 8.58 6.93
C PHE A 59 -0.82 8.64 8.46
N ARG A 60 0.15 9.32 9.04
CA ARG A 60 0.25 9.46 10.50
C ARG A 60 -0.67 10.54 11.06
N SER A 61 -1.06 11.54 10.25
CA SER A 61 -1.74 12.76 10.69
C SER A 61 -3.12 13.00 10.06
N ILE A 62 -3.48 12.32 8.97
CA ILE A 62 -4.68 12.61 8.19
C ILE A 62 -5.74 11.50 8.35
N GLN A 63 -7.01 11.90 8.32
CA GLN A 63 -8.14 10.97 8.31
C GLN A 63 -8.13 10.11 7.04
N ILE A 64 -8.52 8.84 7.17
CA ILE A 64 -8.51 7.82 6.09
C ILE A 64 -9.22 8.32 4.82
N ASN A 65 -10.36 9.00 4.96
CA ASN A 65 -11.11 9.51 3.80
C ASN A 65 -10.33 10.55 2.98
N THR A 66 -9.64 11.47 3.66
CA THR A 66 -8.78 12.48 3.02
C THR A 66 -7.59 11.83 2.30
N THR A 67 -7.06 10.76 2.88
CA THR A 67 -5.99 9.97 2.27
C THR A 67 -6.43 9.37 0.93
N PHE A 68 -7.62 8.75 0.87
CA PHE A 68 -8.13 8.17 -0.38
C PHE A 68 -8.38 9.22 -1.46
N ILE A 69 -8.88 10.40 -1.10
CA ILE A 69 -9.04 11.51 -2.05
C ILE A 69 -7.67 11.93 -2.61
N LEU A 70 -6.66 12.08 -1.74
CA LEU A 70 -5.30 12.44 -2.16
C LEU A 70 -4.70 11.40 -3.11
N LEU A 71 -4.86 10.11 -2.81
CA LEU A 71 -4.39 9.02 -3.68
C LEU A 71 -5.09 9.02 -5.03
N ALA A 72 -6.41 9.29 -5.07
CA ALA A 72 -7.16 9.43 -6.31
C ALA A 72 -6.67 10.63 -7.15
N VAL A 73 -6.33 11.75 -6.51
CA VAL A 73 -5.73 12.93 -7.16
C VAL A 73 -4.35 12.58 -7.73
N TYR A 74 -3.49 11.88 -6.98
CA TYR A 74 -2.18 11.44 -7.49
C TYR A 74 -2.32 10.50 -8.67
N PHE A 75 -3.29 9.57 -8.62
CA PHE A 75 -3.57 8.66 -9.73
C PHE A 75 -4.02 9.41 -10.99
N ALA A 76 -4.96 10.35 -10.86
CA ALA A 76 -5.44 11.17 -11.97
C ALA A 76 -4.31 12.05 -12.55
N LEU A 77 -3.48 12.64 -11.67
CA LEU A 77 -2.33 13.45 -12.08
C LEU A 77 -1.31 12.62 -12.88
N ALA A 78 -0.99 11.41 -12.41
CA ALA A 78 -0.10 10.50 -13.11
C ALA A 78 -0.61 10.19 -14.55
N GLY A 79 -1.89 9.78 -14.68
CA GLY A 79 -2.50 9.48 -15.98
C GLY A 79 -2.53 10.69 -16.91
N THR A 80 -2.83 11.87 -16.39
CA THR A 80 -2.81 13.12 -17.16
C THR A 80 -1.40 13.46 -17.64
N CYS A 81 -0.39 13.34 -16.76
CA CYS A 81 1.01 13.59 -17.12
C CYS A 81 1.50 12.59 -18.17
N MET A 82 1.16 11.31 -18.06
CA MET A 82 1.50 10.29 -19.06
C MET A 82 0.88 10.63 -20.42
N THR A 83 -0.42 10.94 -20.45
CA THR A 83 -1.13 11.33 -21.68
C THR A 83 -0.52 12.59 -22.31
N PHE A 84 -0.18 13.59 -21.47
CA PHE A 84 0.49 14.81 -21.93
C PHE A 84 1.86 14.51 -22.54
N SER A 85 2.67 13.62 -21.92
CA SER A 85 3.97 13.23 -22.47
C SER A 85 3.83 12.60 -23.85
N TYR A 86 2.92 11.62 -23.98
CA TYR A 86 2.66 10.98 -25.30
C TYR A 86 2.13 11.96 -26.34
N ALA A 87 1.26 12.90 -25.94
CA ALA A 87 0.75 13.92 -26.84
C ALA A 87 1.85 14.90 -27.29
N TYR A 88 2.77 15.25 -26.39
CA TYR A 88 3.89 16.11 -26.68
C TYR A 88 4.86 15.45 -27.66
N ASP A 89 5.25 14.19 -27.40
CA ASP A 89 6.16 13.43 -28.23
C ASP A 89 5.57 13.17 -29.65
N ALA A 90 4.25 12.97 -29.73
CA ALA A 90 3.52 12.83 -30.99
C ALA A 90 3.27 14.16 -31.75
N GLY A 91 3.75 15.29 -31.21
CA GLY A 91 3.59 16.60 -31.88
C GLY A 91 2.17 17.18 -31.81
N ARG A 92 1.29 16.66 -30.95
CA ARG A 92 -0.14 17.01 -30.89
C ARG A 92 -0.50 18.08 -29.84
N VAL A 93 0.46 18.49 -29.02
CA VAL A 93 0.21 19.55 -28.03
C VAL A 93 0.20 20.91 -28.71
N PRO A 94 -0.86 21.72 -28.54
CA PRO A 94 -0.88 23.09 -29.06
C PRO A 94 0.26 23.91 -28.45
N HIS A 95 0.82 24.82 -29.27
CA HIS A 95 1.85 25.76 -28.81
C HIS A 95 3.11 25.10 -28.19
N GLN A 96 3.55 23.93 -28.67
CA GLN A 96 4.76 23.23 -28.19
C GLN A 96 6.00 24.11 -28.15
N ASN A 97 6.06 25.16 -28.97
CA ASN A 97 7.17 26.10 -28.99
C ASN A 97 7.20 27.04 -27.78
N LEU A 98 6.13 27.12 -26.97
CA LEU A 98 6.13 27.93 -25.77
C LEU A 98 7.08 27.33 -24.75
N THR A 99 7.90 28.19 -24.16
CA THR A 99 8.87 27.83 -23.15
C THR A 99 8.21 27.13 -21.94
N ALA A 100 7.01 27.56 -21.55
CA ALA A 100 6.25 26.95 -20.45
C ALA A 100 5.89 25.49 -20.74
N VAL A 101 5.42 25.17 -21.97
CA VAL A 101 5.07 23.80 -22.38
C VAL A 101 6.30 22.89 -22.36
N LYS A 102 7.45 23.41 -22.81
CA LYS A 102 8.74 22.67 -22.75
C LYS A 102 9.17 22.38 -21.31
N TYR A 103 9.04 23.35 -20.41
CA TYR A 103 9.33 23.12 -18.99
C TYR A 103 8.37 22.11 -18.36
N LEU A 104 7.08 22.17 -18.71
CA LEU A 104 6.09 21.21 -18.23
C LEU A 104 6.45 19.79 -18.71
N HIS A 105 6.77 19.61 -20.00
CA HIS A 105 7.19 18.32 -20.52
C HIS A 105 8.47 17.80 -19.82
N LEU A 106 9.44 18.67 -19.56
CA LEU A 106 10.65 18.30 -18.84
C LEU A 106 10.39 17.92 -17.38
N ALA A 107 9.36 18.49 -16.74
CA ALA A 107 8.95 18.16 -15.37
C ALA A 107 8.08 16.89 -15.29
N THR A 108 7.41 16.52 -16.38
CA THR A 108 6.46 15.39 -16.42
C THR A 108 7.02 14.08 -15.87
N PRO A 109 8.25 13.62 -16.22
CA PRO A 109 8.82 12.40 -15.67
C PRO A 109 8.98 12.47 -14.16
N LEU A 110 9.35 13.63 -13.59
CA LEU A 110 9.48 13.81 -12.15
C LEU A 110 8.12 13.71 -11.44
N ILE A 111 7.08 14.31 -12.03
CA ILE A 111 5.72 14.26 -11.48
C ILE A 111 5.21 12.81 -11.49
N ILE A 112 5.40 12.07 -12.58
CA ILE A 112 5.02 10.66 -12.67
C ILE A 112 5.76 9.84 -11.62
N GLN A 113 7.06 10.05 -11.46
CA GLN A 113 7.87 9.33 -10.47
C GLN A 113 7.43 9.62 -9.04
N PHE A 114 7.16 10.89 -8.72
CA PHE A 114 6.64 11.28 -7.42
C PHE A 114 5.28 10.61 -7.13
N THR A 115 4.33 10.72 -8.07
CA THR A 115 2.98 10.16 -7.90
C THR A 115 2.98 8.63 -7.83
N PHE A 116 3.78 7.95 -8.65
CA PHE A 116 3.94 6.49 -8.58
C PHE A 116 4.59 6.08 -7.26
N GLY A 117 5.60 6.82 -6.81
CA GLY A 117 6.23 6.60 -5.51
C GLY A 117 5.23 6.66 -4.37
N ALA A 118 4.44 7.73 -4.31
CA ALA A 118 3.39 7.93 -3.31
C ALA A 118 2.32 6.82 -3.36
N LEU A 119 1.84 6.47 -4.54
CA LEU A 119 0.81 5.45 -4.73
C LEU A 119 1.28 4.03 -4.37
N LEU A 120 2.51 3.66 -4.75
CA LEU A 120 3.12 2.38 -4.38
C LEU A 120 3.44 2.32 -2.89
N SER A 121 3.93 3.43 -2.31
CA SER A 121 4.20 3.55 -0.88
C SER A 121 2.93 3.37 -0.06
N ALA A 122 1.85 4.04 -0.44
CA ALA A 122 0.55 3.87 0.19
C ALA A 122 0.10 2.41 0.18
N SER A 123 0.15 1.77 -1.00
CA SER A 123 -0.17 0.35 -1.14
C SER A 123 0.70 -0.52 -0.24
N LEU A 124 2.03 -0.28 -0.22
CA LEU A 124 2.97 -1.01 0.64
C LEU A 124 2.62 -0.89 2.12
N ILE A 125 2.33 0.32 2.59
CA ILE A 125 1.97 0.60 3.98
C ILE A 125 0.68 -0.12 4.37
N PHE A 126 -0.37 -0.02 3.55
CA PHE A 126 -1.64 -0.68 3.83
C PHE A 126 -1.51 -2.21 3.86
N TYR A 127 -0.82 -2.80 2.87
CA TYR A 127 -0.61 -4.25 2.83
C TYR A 127 0.31 -4.73 3.96
N TRP A 128 1.32 -3.94 4.33
CA TRP A 128 2.19 -4.26 5.46
C TRP A 128 1.44 -4.35 6.78
N PHE A 129 0.56 -3.38 7.06
CA PHE A 129 -0.19 -3.35 8.31
C PHE A 129 -1.40 -4.30 8.34
N SER A 130 -1.94 -4.68 7.19
CA SER A 130 -3.13 -5.54 7.10
C SER A 130 -2.82 -7.03 7.05
N GLY A 131 -1.58 -7.45 6.83
CA GLY A 131 -1.24 -8.85 6.63
C GLY A 131 -0.22 -9.41 7.60
N ALA A 132 -0.25 -10.72 7.77
CA ALA A 132 0.86 -11.44 8.36
C ALA A 132 2.01 -11.50 7.36
N LEU A 133 3.13 -10.86 7.67
CA LEU A 133 4.35 -10.90 6.84
C LEU A 133 4.75 -12.32 6.41
N SER A 134 4.47 -13.31 7.27
CA SER A 134 4.76 -14.71 6.99
C SER A 134 4.01 -15.31 5.80
N VAL A 135 2.93 -14.66 5.34
CA VAL A 135 2.10 -15.12 4.22
C VAL A 135 2.10 -14.09 3.10
N SER A 136 2.00 -12.81 3.43
CA SER A 136 1.86 -11.71 2.46
C SER A 136 3.19 -11.19 1.90
N TRP A 137 4.35 -11.75 2.34
CA TRP A 137 5.66 -11.32 1.88
C TRP A 137 5.84 -11.29 0.34
N PRO A 138 5.22 -12.22 -0.48
CA PRO A 138 5.41 -12.17 -1.91
C PRO A 138 4.81 -10.88 -2.53
N LEU A 139 3.62 -10.48 -2.09
CA LEU A 139 2.99 -9.24 -2.55
C LEU A 139 3.81 -8.02 -2.12
N ILE A 140 4.24 -7.99 -0.85
CA ILE A 140 5.07 -6.91 -0.30
C ILE A 140 6.38 -6.79 -1.08
N LEU A 141 7.00 -7.93 -1.41
CA LEU A 141 8.22 -7.97 -2.23
C LEU A 141 7.98 -7.44 -3.64
N ILE A 142 6.85 -7.79 -4.27
CA ILE A 142 6.48 -7.27 -5.61
C ILE A 142 6.37 -5.74 -5.55
N ILE A 143 5.65 -5.18 -4.58
CA ILE A 143 5.48 -3.73 -4.44
C ILE A 143 6.83 -3.05 -4.17
N ALA A 144 7.62 -3.60 -3.24
CA ALA A 144 8.95 -3.09 -2.93
C ALA A 144 9.90 -3.17 -4.14
N ALA A 145 9.83 -4.26 -4.93
CA ALA A 145 10.59 -4.41 -6.16
C ALA A 145 10.16 -3.41 -7.23
N LEU A 146 8.86 -3.13 -7.38
CA LEU A 146 8.36 -2.08 -8.29
C LEU A 146 8.86 -0.70 -7.87
N MET A 147 8.92 -0.42 -6.56
CA MET A 147 9.48 0.83 -6.04
C MET A 147 10.99 0.93 -6.31
N ALA A 148 11.75 -0.14 -6.02
CA ALA A 148 13.20 -0.18 -6.23
C ALA A 148 13.58 -0.23 -7.72
N SER A 149 12.80 -0.91 -8.55
CA SER A 149 13.07 -1.05 -9.99
C SER A 149 13.00 0.28 -10.75
N ASN A 150 12.34 1.27 -10.18
CA ASN A 150 12.30 2.62 -10.71
C ASN A 150 13.70 3.25 -10.83
N GLU A 151 14.63 2.89 -9.95
CA GLU A 151 16.04 3.34 -10.00
C GLU A 151 16.87 2.50 -10.98
N VAL A 152 16.75 1.17 -10.91
CA VAL A 152 17.56 0.23 -11.68
C VAL A 152 17.11 0.12 -13.13
N LEU A 153 15.78 0.16 -13.36
CA LEU A 153 15.16 -0.06 -14.67
C LEU A 153 14.68 1.24 -15.31
N ARG A 154 15.27 2.38 -14.96
CA ARG A 154 14.89 3.71 -15.44
C ARG A 154 14.68 3.80 -16.95
N ARG A 155 15.56 3.22 -17.76
CA ARG A 155 15.43 3.18 -19.22
C ARG A 155 14.19 2.40 -19.67
N TYR A 156 13.75 1.43 -18.88
CA TYR A 156 12.57 0.62 -19.16
C TYR A 156 11.29 1.28 -18.64
N PHE A 157 11.35 2.04 -17.55
CA PHE A 157 10.20 2.82 -17.05
C PHE A 157 9.76 3.96 -17.97
N LEU A 158 10.61 4.38 -18.90
CA LEU A 158 10.23 5.31 -19.98
C LEU A 158 9.45 4.62 -21.10
N LYS A 159 9.44 3.28 -21.15
CA LYS A 159 8.67 2.55 -22.15
C LYS A 159 7.19 2.57 -21.80
N PRO A 160 6.28 2.92 -22.76
CA PRO A 160 4.85 2.97 -22.51
C PRO A 160 4.27 1.69 -21.92
N VAL A 161 4.76 0.53 -22.38
CA VAL A 161 4.30 -0.79 -21.90
C VAL A 161 4.48 -0.92 -20.39
N ILE A 162 5.65 -0.58 -19.86
CA ILE A 162 5.94 -0.70 -18.42
C ILE A 162 5.16 0.36 -17.64
N GLN A 163 5.16 1.60 -18.09
CA GLN A 163 4.44 2.70 -17.44
C GLN A 163 2.95 2.39 -17.26
N ILE A 164 2.29 1.97 -18.34
CA ILE A 164 0.85 1.67 -18.34
C ILE A 164 0.57 0.41 -17.48
N SER A 165 1.46 -0.58 -17.52
CA SER A 165 1.31 -1.79 -16.69
C SER A 165 1.44 -1.51 -15.20
N VAL A 166 2.40 -0.67 -14.80
CA VAL A 166 2.53 -0.22 -13.39
C VAL A 166 1.33 0.65 -12.99
N TYR A 167 0.85 1.49 -13.89
CA TYR A 167 -0.34 2.31 -13.67
C TYR A 167 -1.59 1.44 -13.44
N PHE A 168 -1.78 0.37 -14.21
CA PHE A 168 -2.82 -0.63 -13.96
C PHE A 168 -2.66 -1.31 -12.60
N PHE A 169 -1.46 -1.79 -12.26
CA PHE A 169 -1.18 -2.42 -10.96
C PHE A 169 -1.53 -1.48 -9.80
N ILE A 170 -1.18 -0.19 -9.91
CA ILE A 170 -1.51 0.83 -8.93
C ILE A 170 -3.04 1.01 -8.82
N LEU A 171 -3.75 1.15 -9.95
CA LEU A 171 -5.22 1.29 -9.96
C LEU A 171 -5.90 0.11 -9.27
N PHE A 172 -5.49 -1.10 -9.65
CA PHE A 172 -6.02 -2.32 -9.04
C PHE A 172 -5.75 -2.38 -7.53
N SER A 173 -4.51 -2.07 -7.12
CA SER A 173 -4.13 -2.03 -5.70
C SER A 173 -4.96 -1.00 -4.93
N LEU A 174 -5.15 0.20 -5.48
CA LEU A 174 -5.97 1.24 -4.86
C LEU A 174 -7.44 0.85 -4.73
N LEU A 175 -8.05 0.31 -5.78
CA LEU A 175 -9.45 -0.10 -5.73
C LEU A 175 -9.65 -1.28 -4.77
N SER A 176 -8.72 -2.23 -4.71
CA SER A 176 -8.73 -3.31 -3.74
C SER A 176 -8.64 -2.83 -2.29
N LEU A 177 -8.04 -1.65 -2.06
CA LEU A 177 -7.99 -0.99 -0.75
C LEU A 177 -9.26 -0.19 -0.48
N ILE A 178 -9.67 0.65 -1.42
CA ILE A 178 -10.70 1.69 -1.25
C ILE A 178 -12.11 1.07 -1.17
N LEU A 179 -12.43 0.11 -2.06
CA LEU A 179 -13.78 -0.47 -2.11
C LEU A 179 -14.22 -1.11 -0.78
N PRO A 180 -13.40 -1.94 -0.11
CA PRO A 180 -13.76 -2.48 1.19
C PRO A 180 -14.04 -1.42 2.26
N PHE A 181 -13.35 -0.26 2.22
CA PHE A 181 -13.64 0.86 3.12
C PHE A 181 -14.94 1.57 2.79
N ILE A 182 -15.24 1.79 1.50
CA ILE A 182 -16.48 2.47 1.08
C ILE A 182 -17.71 1.62 1.40
N PHE A 183 -17.62 0.30 1.18
CA PHE A 183 -18.75 -0.61 1.37
C PHE A 183 -18.79 -1.28 2.75
N ASP A 184 -17.87 -0.93 3.65
CA ASP A 184 -17.74 -1.54 4.98
C ASP A 184 -17.80 -3.08 4.95
N SER A 185 -17.15 -3.70 3.97
CA SER A 185 -17.24 -5.14 3.71
C SER A 185 -15.92 -5.71 3.20
N ILE A 186 -15.60 -6.95 3.57
CA ILE A 186 -14.45 -7.72 3.07
C ILE A 186 -14.87 -8.85 2.12
N SER A 187 -15.99 -8.67 1.44
CA SER A 187 -16.50 -9.66 0.48
C SER A 187 -15.54 -9.84 -0.69
N PHE A 188 -15.37 -11.10 -1.14
CA PHE A 188 -14.57 -11.36 -2.34
C PHE A 188 -15.15 -10.70 -3.60
N TRP A 189 -16.45 -10.44 -3.62
CA TRP A 189 -17.10 -9.71 -4.71
C TRP A 189 -16.55 -8.30 -4.89
N LEU A 190 -16.13 -7.65 -3.79
CA LEU A 190 -15.49 -6.34 -3.87
C LEU A 190 -14.10 -6.41 -4.51
N PHE A 191 -13.37 -7.50 -4.26
CA PHE A 191 -12.09 -7.73 -4.93
C PHE A 191 -12.28 -7.97 -6.44
N ILE A 192 -13.25 -8.80 -6.82
CA ILE A 192 -13.61 -9.03 -8.22
C ILE A 192 -14.10 -7.74 -8.89
N ALA A 193 -14.88 -6.92 -8.17
CA ALA A 193 -15.30 -5.61 -8.68
C ALA A 193 -14.11 -4.66 -8.87
N ALA A 194 -13.14 -4.65 -7.94
CA ALA A 194 -11.90 -3.89 -8.07
C ALA A 194 -11.12 -4.30 -9.33
N ASP A 195 -11.00 -5.62 -9.58
CA ASP A 195 -10.34 -6.15 -10.77
C ASP A 195 -11.08 -5.74 -12.04
N ALA A 196 -12.38 -5.98 -12.11
CA ALA A 196 -13.21 -5.67 -13.28
C ALA A 196 -13.18 -4.16 -13.63
N ILE A 197 -13.30 -3.30 -12.62
CA ILE A 197 -13.25 -1.84 -12.81
C ILE A 197 -11.84 -1.43 -13.27
N SER A 198 -10.79 -1.96 -12.64
CA SER A 198 -9.41 -1.66 -13.01
C SER A 198 -9.10 -2.08 -14.44
N LEU A 199 -9.53 -3.27 -14.83
CA LEU A 199 -9.39 -3.78 -16.20
C LEU A 199 -10.15 -2.89 -17.20
N ALA A 200 -11.43 -2.59 -16.91
CA ALA A 200 -12.25 -1.76 -17.79
C ALA A 200 -11.62 -0.37 -18.01
N VAL A 201 -11.22 0.31 -16.93
CA VAL A 201 -10.58 1.64 -17.00
C VAL A 201 -9.26 1.57 -17.75
N SER A 202 -8.42 0.57 -17.46
CA SER A 202 -7.09 0.47 -18.09
C SER A 202 -7.19 0.06 -19.56
N LEU A 203 -8.08 -0.86 -19.92
CA LEU A 203 -8.32 -1.21 -21.32
C LEU A 203 -8.88 -0.03 -22.10
N PHE A 204 -9.83 0.72 -21.52
CA PHE A 204 -10.32 1.94 -22.13
C PHE A 204 -9.19 2.95 -22.35
N TYR A 205 -8.31 3.15 -21.35
CA TYR A 205 -7.17 4.04 -21.44
C TYR A 205 -6.18 3.59 -22.53
N ILE A 206 -5.85 2.29 -22.60
CA ILE A 206 -4.99 1.72 -23.65
C ILE A 206 -5.61 1.92 -25.04
N LEU A 207 -6.91 1.65 -25.18
CA LEU A 207 -7.62 1.82 -26.45
C LEU A 207 -7.64 3.28 -26.89
N ALA A 208 -7.91 4.20 -25.97
CA ALA A 208 -7.86 5.64 -26.22
C ALA A 208 -6.47 6.09 -26.65
N LEU A 209 -5.42 5.73 -25.90
CA LEU A 209 -4.05 6.09 -26.25
C LEU A 209 -3.64 5.53 -27.61
N THR A 210 -3.91 4.26 -27.88
CA THR A 210 -3.55 3.64 -29.18
C THR A 210 -4.43 4.11 -30.34
N HIS A 211 -5.62 4.65 -30.08
CA HIS A 211 -6.44 5.33 -31.10
C HIS A 211 -5.87 6.69 -31.43
N PHE A 212 -5.54 7.49 -30.41
CA PHE A 212 -5.04 8.84 -30.60
C PHE A 212 -3.55 8.89 -31.04
N PHE A 213 -2.71 7.96 -30.58
CA PHE A 213 -1.27 7.98 -30.86
C PHE A 213 -0.85 6.77 -31.68
N SER A 214 -0.52 7.04 -32.97
CA SER A 214 -0.15 5.99 -33.95
C SER A 214 1.07 5.18 -33.53
N ASP A 215 2.02 5.82 -32.83
CA ASP A 215 3.27 5.21 -32.42
C ASP A 215 3.05 4.10 -31.37
N LEU A 216 1.93 4.17 -30.62
CA LEU A 216 1.55 3.15 -29.64
C LEU A 216 0.73 1.99 -30.24
N LYS A 217 0.27 2.10 -31.50
CA LYS A 217 -0.57 1.05 -32.12
C LYS A 217 0.16 -0.29 -32.20
N GLY A 218 1.46 -0.27 -32.50
CA GLY A 218 2.28 -1.47 -32.60
C GLY A 218 2.46 -2.19 -31.27
N GLU A 219 2.37 -1.49 -30.15
CA GLU A 219 2.53 -2.04 -28.80
C GLU A 219 1.20 -2.45 -28.14
N ARG A 220 0.06 -2.23 -28.79
CA ARG A 220 -1.28 -2.45 -28.23
C ARG A 220 -1.48 -3.85 -27.67
N LEU A 221 -1.06 -4.89 -28.42
CA LEU A 221 -1.19 -6.27 -27.95
C LEU A 221 -0.33 -6.56 -26.72
N HIS A 222 0.89 -6.01 -26.66
CA HIS A 222 1.76 -6.13 -25.49
C HIS A 222 1.18 -5.42 -24.26
N LEU A 223 0.60 -4.23 -24.46
CA LEU A 223 -0.08 -3.45 -23.41
C LEU A 223 -1.26 -4.23 -22.82
N ILE A 224 -2.15 -4.74 -23.68
CA ILE A 224 -3.31 -5.54 -23.25
C ILE A 224 -2.83 -6.85 -22.59
N GLY A 225 -1.93 -7.57 -23.25
CA GLY A 225 -1.43 -8.85 -22.76
C GLY A 225 -0.79 -8.75 -21.37
N LEU A 226 0.08 -7.76 -21.15
CA LEU A 226 0.73 -7.56 -19.85
C LEU A 226 -0.27 -7.13 -18.78
N THR A 227 -1.24 -6.28 -19.10
CA THR A 227 -2.33 -5.91 -18.20
C THR A 227 -3.13 -7.14 -17.75
N LEU A 228 -3.49 -8.04 -18.68
CA LEU A 228 -4.21 -9.28 -18.38
C LEU A 228 -3.35 -10.25 -17.55
N ILE A 229 -2.05 -10.35 -17.83
CA ILE A 229 -1.12 -11.18 -17.04
C ILE A 229 -1.05 -10.68 -15.59
N ILE A 230 -0.93 -9.37 -15.39
CA ILE A 230 -0.90 -8.78 -14.04
C ILE A 230 -2.23 -9.03 -13.32
N ALA A 231 -3.37 -8.83 -13.99
CA ALA A 231 -4.69 -9.13 -13.43
C ALA A 231 -4.80 -10.59 -13.00
N ALA A 232 -4.41 -11.54 -13.87
CA ALA A 232 -4.41 -12.95 -13.55
C ALA A 232 -3.48 -13.30 -12.37
N ALA A 233 -2.29 -12.71 -12.32
CA ALA A 233 -1.35 -12.89 -11.21
C ALA A 233 -1.92 -12.38 -9.88
N MET A 234 -2.54 -11.19 -9.87
CA MET A 234 -3.17 -10.62 -8.68
C MET A 234 -4.35 -11.47 -8.20
N ASN A 235 -5.17 -11.98 -9.13
CA ASN A 235 -6.24 -12.92 -8.80
C ASN A 235 -5.67 -14.22 -8.19
N ALA A 236 -4.61 -14.79 -8.78
CA ALA A 236 -3.95 -15.98 -8.23
C ALA A 236 -3.43 -15.73 -6.80
N LEU A 237 -2.79 -14.58 -6.54
CA LEU A 237 -2.31 -14.20 -5.20
C LEU A 237 -3.48 -14.03 -4.21
N TYR A 238 -4.62 -13.50 -4.65
CA TYR A 238 -5.78 -13.34 -3.80
C TYR A 238 -6.43 -14.69 -3.43
N PHE A 239 -6.66 -15.54 -4.42
CA PHE A 239 -7.28 -16.85 -4.17
C PHE A 239 -6.35 -17.81 -3.42
N SER A 240 -5.03 -17.59 -3.48
CA SER A 240 -4.03 -18.28 -2.66
C SER A 240 -3.92 -17.71 -1.22
N ASN A 241 -4.77 -16.76 -0.83
CA ASN A 241 -4.76 -16.07 0.46
C ASN A 241 -3.43 -15.34 0.78
N ILE A 242 -2.65 -14.97 -0.24
CA ILE A 242 -1.41 -14.20 -0.09
C ILE A 242 -1.72 -12.70 0.08
N ILE A 243 -2.76 -12.20 -0.62
CA ILE A 243 -3.26 -10.84 -0.41
C ILE A 243 -4.05 -10.79 0.90
N PRO A 244 -3.64 -9.93 1.85
CA PRO A 244 -4.32 -9.83 3.15
C PRO A 244 -5.72 -9.24 3.01
N PRO A 245 -6.64 -9.54 3.95
CA PRO A 245 -8.00 -9.03 3.93
C PRO A 245 -8.06 -7.58 4.45
N ILE A 246 -7.70 -6.65 3.61
CA ILE A 246 -7.82 -5.22 3.94
C ILE A 246 -9.32 -4.87 4.02
N PRO A 247 -9.74 -4.08 5.00
CA PRO A 247 -8.97 -3.18 5.87
C PRO A 247 -8.67 -3.72 7.29
N LEU A 248 -8.68 -5.01 7.50
CA LEU A 248 -8.41 -5.60 8.80
C LEU A 248 -6.91 -5.60 9.11
N SER A 249 -6.54 -5.31 10.36
CA SER A 249 -5.16 -5.46 10.84
C SER A 249 -5.09 -5.89 12.30
N VAL A 250 -4.16 -6.78 12.62
CA VAL A 250 -3.88 -7.15 14.02
C VAL A 250 -3.04 -6.04 14.64
N ARG A 251 -3.57 -5.42 15.70
CA ARG A 251 -2.88 -4.40 16.50
C ARG A 251 -2.05 -5.00 17.60
N GLU A 252 -2.60 -6.02 18.26
CA GLU A 252 -1.95 -6.72 19.35
C GLU A 252 -2.35 -8.19 19.30
N ALA A 253 -1.42 -9.07 19.61
CA ALA A 253 -1.66 -10.50 19.72
C ALA A 253 -0.70 -11.12 20.74
N GLY A 254 -1.19 -12.02 21.58
CA GLY A 254 -0.37 -12.67 22.58
C GLY A 254 -1.02 -13.93 23.17
N VAL A 255 -0.22 -14.66 23.94
CA VAL A 255 -0.62 -15.87 24.66
C VAL A 255 -0.59 -15.60 26.15
N TYR A 256 -1.63 -16.03 26.86
CA TYR A 256 -1.87 -15.68 28.26
C TYR A 256 -2.40 -16.86 29.06
N HIS A 257 -2.17 -16.83 30.39
CA HIS A 257 -2.72 -17.81 31.34
C HIS A 257 -4.21 -17.58 31.60
N ASP A 258 -4.65 -16.32 31.55
CA ASP A 258 -6.06 -15.96 31.72
C ASP A 258 -6.38 -14.67 31.00
N VAL A 259 -7.62 -14.55 30.54
CA VAL A 259 -8.16 -13.39 29.86
C VAL A 259 -9.55 -13.11 30.43
N GLN A 260 -9.69 -12.04 31.20
CA GLN A 260 -10.94 -11.63 31.81
C GLN A 260 -11.40 -10.30 31.22
N ARG A 261 -12.68 -10.21 30.89
CA ARG A 261 -13.29 -8.96 30.47
C ARG A 261 -13.80 -8.19 31.70
N SER A 262 -13.33 -6.98 31.88
CA SER A 262 -13.76 -6.06 32.95
C SER A 262 -14.29 -4.77 32.31
N GLY A 263 -15.60 -4.67 32.12
CA GLY A 263 -16.23 -3.56 31.44
C GLY A 263 -15.74 -3.40 29.99
N ASN A 264 -15.07 -2.28 29.71
CA ASN A 264 -14.47 -1.97 28.41
C ASN A 264 -13.01 -2.41 28.29
N ALA A 265 -12.39 -2.93 29.36
CA ALA A 265 -11.03 -3.39 29.39
C ALA A 265 -10.96 -4.92 29.43
N TYR A 266 -9.79 -5.44 29.11
CA TYR A 266 -9.40 -6.83 29.30
C TYR A 266 -8.22 -6.89 30.25
N ILE A 267 -8.29 -7.77 31.25
CA ILE A 267 -7.21 -8.08 32.16
C ILE A 267 -6.57 -9.36 31.64
N LEU A 268 -5.32 -9.27 31.25
CA LEU A 268 -4.53 -10.36 30.68
C LEU A 268 -3.49 -10.79 31.69
N LYS A 269 -3.55 -12.06 32.15
CA LYS A 269 -2.58 -12.62 33.07
C LYS A 269 -1.42 -13.23 32.30
N THR A 270 -0.24 -12.63 32.42
CA THR A 270 0.99 -13.07 31.76
C THR A 270 2.10 -13.34 32.73
N GLU A 271 3.11 -14.07 32.30
CA GLU A 271 4.33 -14.26 33.06
C GLU A 271 5.18 -12.99 33.05
N THR A 272 5.87 -12.71 34.14
CA THR A 272 6.83 -11.62 34.19
C THR A 272 8.00 -11.93 33.28
N GLN A 273 8.13 -11.20 32.20
CA GLN A 273 9.18 -11.40 31.18
C GLN A 273 10.35 -10.44 31.39
N THR A 274 11.55 -10.97 31.31
CA THR A 274 12.77 -10.16 31.23
C THR A 274 12.79 -9.38 29.92
N TRP A 275 13.51 -8.26 29.86
CA TRP A 275 13.62 -7.46 28.63
C TRP A 275 14.22 -8.24 27.44
N LEU A 276 15.08 -9.24 27.70
CA LEU A 276 15.65 -10.13 26.68
C LEU A 276 14.59 -11.07 26.10
N GLU A 277 13.70 -11.63 26.93
CA GLU A 277 12.62 -12.52 26.48
C GLU A 277 11.58 -11.76 25.64
N LYS A 278 11.36 -10.48 25.89
CA LYS A 278 10.49 -9.62 25.08
C LYS A 278 10.99 -9.40 23.65
N ILE A 279 12.28 -9.56 23.38
CA ILE A 279 12.90 -9.36 22.07
C ILE A 279 13.03 -10.68 21.29
N GLN A 280 13.02 -11.82 21.98
CA GLN A 280 13.15 -13.12 21.32
C GLN A 280 11.88 -13.48 20.53
N PRO A 281 12.03 -14.00 19.30
CA PRO A 281 10.89 -14.46 18.52
C PRO A 281 10.38 -15.81 19.07
N GLY A 282 9.24 -15.76 19.73
CA GLY A 282 8.57 -16.92 20.31
C GLY A 282 8.42 -16.78 21.83
N GLN A 283 7.17 -16.78 22.28
CA GLN A 283 6.84 -16.73 23.70
C GLN A 283 6.83 -18.17 24.23
N THR A 284 7.49 -18.44 25.36
CA THR A 284 7.26 -19.67 26.12
C THR A 284 6.20 -19.40 27.18
N ILE A 285 5.27 -20.34 27.37
CA ILE A 285 4.25 -20.28 28.41
C ILE A 285 4.35 -21.53 29.27
N HIS A 286 4.45 -21.33 30.59
CA HIS A 286 4.62 -22.39 31.58
C HIS A 286 3.29 -22.69 32.27
N ILE A 287 2.68 -23.83 31.99
CA ILE A 287 1.37 -24.23 32.52
C ILE A 287 1.46 -25.52 33.34
N LYS A 288 0.55 -25.70 34.28
CA LYS A 288 0.35 -27.00 34.94
C LYS A 288 -0.48 -27.91 34.03
N ALA A 289 -0.32 -29.22 34.20
CA ALA A 289 -1.11 -30.20 33.46
C ALA A 289 -2.61 -29.96 33.67
N GLY A 290 -3.37 -29.88 32.54
CA GLY A 290 -4.81 -29.65 32.57
C GLY A 290 -5.23 -28.18 32.56
N GLU A 291 -4.33 -27.25 32.70
CA GLU A 291 -4.65 -25.81 32.63
C GLU A 291 -4.98 -25.37 31.20
N ARG A 292 -5.63 -24.20 31.12
CA ARG A 292 -6.04 -23.58 29.85
C ARG A 292 -5.01 -22.57 29.41
N VAL A 293 -4.86 -22.46 28.08
CA VAL A 293 -4.08 -21.41 27.44
C VAL A 293 -5.04 -20.51 26.67
N TYR A 294 -4.82 -19.21 26.75
CA TYR A 294 -5.62 -18.18 26.09
C TYR A 294 -4.81 -17.48 25.02
N VAL A 295 -5.39 -17.31 23.86
CA VAL A 295 -4.86 -16.44 22.80
C VAL A 295 -5.77 -15.24 22.65
N PHE A 296 -5.20 -14.06 22.89
CA PHE A 296 -5.88 -12.78 22.77
C PHE A 296 -5.39 -12.04 21.55
N THR A 297 -6.32 -11.38 20.84
CA THR A 297 -6.00 -10.50 19.73
C THR A 297 -6.84 -9.24 19.77
N SER A 298 -6.23 -8.13 19.40
CA SER A 298 -6.90 -6.87 19.10
C SER A 298 -6.81 -6.59 17.61
N ILE A 299 -7.95 -6.40 16.95
CA ILE A 299 -8.08 -6.29 15.51
C ILE A 299 -8.70 -4.96 15.16
N PHE A 300 -7.98 -4.15 14.40
CA PHE A 300 -8.54 -2.95 13.79
C PHE A 300 -9.49 -3.34 12.67
N ALA A 301 -10.67 -2.70 12.65
CA ALA A 301 -11.64 -2.78 11.58
C ALA A 301 -12.33 -1.41 11.41
N PRO A 302 -12.71 -1.00 10.20
CA PRO A 302 -13.50 0.21 9.97
C PRO A 302 -14.83 0.23 10.74
N ALA A 303 -15.38 1.43 10.94
CA ALA A 303 -16.47 1.69 11.89
C ALA A 303 -17.72 0.80 11.74
N LYS A 304 -18.08 0.44 10.51
CA LYS A 304 -19.32 -0.34 10.25
C LYS A 304 -19.06 -1.79 9.88
N LEU A 305 -17.79 -2.18 9.73
CA LEU A 305 -17.45 -3.55 9.35
C LEU A 305 -17.83 -4.53 10.45
N GLN A 306 -18.61 -5.54 10.10
CA GLN A 306 -18.93 -6.68 10.95
C GLN A 306 -18.47 -7.96 10.26
N THR A 307 -17.67 -8.76 10.95
CA THR A 307 -17.17 -10.01 10.40
C THR A 307 -16.79 -11.02 11.48
N LYS A 308 -16.65 -12.27 11.08
CA LYS A 308 -16.13 -13.34 11.94
C LYS A 308 -14.63 -13.43 11.79
N ILE A 309 -13.95 -13.53 12.91
CA ILE A 309 -12.52 -13.82 12.98
C ILE A 309 -12.32 -15.17 13.63
N TYR A 310 -11.38 -15.92 13.11
CA TYR A 310 -11.07 -17.26 13.58
C TYR A 310 -9.67 -17.29 14.16
N HIS A 311 -9.51 -18.00 15.29
CA HIS A 311 -8.23 -18.48 15.79
C HIS A 311 -8.08 -19.94 15.41
N ARG A 312 -7.17 -20.25 14.49
CA ARG A 312 -6.86 -21.62 14.10
C ARG A 312 -5.61 -22.09 14.80
N TRP A 313 -5.79 -23.01 15.73
CA TRP A 313 -4.74 -23.56 16.59
C TRP A 313 -4.10 -24.77 15.93
N GLN A 314 -2.76 -24.77 15.86
CA GLN A 314 -1.97 -25.88 15.32
C GLN A 314 -0.86 -26.25 16.30
N TYR A 315 -0.66 -27.52 16.44
CA TYR A 315 0.41 -28.17 17.22
C TYR A 315 1.43 -28.76 16.25
N TYR A 316 2.71 -28.63 16.59
CA TYR A 316 3.76 -29.28 15.83
C TYR A 316 3.96 -30.69 16.35
N ASP A 317 3.61 -31.66 15.55
CA ASP A 317 3.78 -33.09 15.85
C ASP A 317 5.20 -33.51 15.45
N GLU A 318 6.06 -33.67 16.47
CA GLU A 318 7.48 -33.98 16.24
C GLU A 318 7.68 -35.30 15.48
N PRO A 319 6.89 -36.39 15.78
CA PRO A 319 7.04 -37.66 15.05
C PRO A 319 6.77 -37.54 13.55
N SER A 320 5.72 -36.84 13.16
CA SER A 320 5.38 -36.64 11.73
C SER A 320 6.07 -35.42 11.12
N SER A 321 6.75 -34.62 11.92
CA SER A 321 7.36 -33.33 11.49
C SER A 321 6.37 -32.38 10.80
N GLN A 322 5.09 -32.43 11.21
CA GLN A 322 4.02 -31.67 10.61
C GLN A 322 3.23 -30.85 11.62
N TRP A 323 2.63 -29.77 11.12
CA TRP A 323 1.69 -28.95 11.87
C TRP A 323 0.29 -29.54 11.76
N VAL A 324 -0.25 -30.02 12.87
CA VAL A 324 -1.58 -30.62 12.96
C VAL A 324 -2.57 -29.60 13.55
N GLU A 325 -3.70 -29.44 12.89
CA GLU A 325 -4.77 -28.58 13.40
C GLU A 325 -5.40 -29.19 14.65
N ARG A 326 -5.53 -28.41 15.72
CA ARG A 326 -6.08 -28.82 17.01
C ARG A 326 -7.30 -28.02 17.42
N GLY A 327 -7.83 -27.20 16.53
CA GLY A 327 -9.09 -26.48 16.70
C GLY A 327 -9.13 -25.16 15.97
N ARG A 328 -10.36 -24.73 15.65
CA ARG A 328 -10.66 -23.45 14.98
C ARG A 328 -11.83 -22.80 15.71
N TYR A 329 -11.59 -21.66 16.35
CA TYR A 329 -12.56 -20.96 17.19
C TYR A 329 -12.82 -19.59 16.61
N PHE A 330 -14.06 -19.14 16.62
CA PHE A 330 -14.42 -17.85 16.07
C PHE A 330 -14.98 -16.90 17.12
N PHE A 331 -14.85 -15.61 16.85
CA PHE A 331 -15.55 -14.54 17.53
C PHE A 331 -15.96 -13.48 16.54
N PHE A 332 -17.03 -12.76 16.85
CA PHE A 332 -17.51 -11.66 16.03
C PHE A 332 -16.75 -10.39 16.38
N ILE A 333 -16.38 -9.62 15.37
CA ILE A 333 -15.87 -8.27 15.54
C ILE A 333 -16.83 -7.25 14.93
N THR A 334 -16.89 -6.09 15.59
CA THR A 334 -17.59 -4.90 15.08
C THR A 334 -16.58 -3.77 15.05
N GLY A 335 -16.42 -3.10 13.91
CA GLY A 335 -15.44 -2.02 13.73
C GLY A 335 -15.75 -0.77 14.55
N GLY A 336 -14.93 0.27 14.35
CA GLY A 336 -15.11 1.60 14.95
C GLY A 336 -14.44 1.85 16.28
N ARG A 337 -13.47 1.01 16.66
CA ARG A 337 -12.64 1.20 17.85
C ARG A 337 -11.19 1.47 17.45
N ASP A 338 -10.63 2.61 17.83
CA ASP A 338 -9.26 2.99 17.51
C ASP A 338 -8.22 2.00 18.05
N ALA A 339 -8.45 1.46 19.26
CA ALA A 339 -7.62 0.42 19.85
C ALA A 339 -7.86 -0.98 19.27
N GLY A 340 -8.75 -1.13 18.29
CA GLY A 340 -9.19 -2.39 17.73
C GLY A 340 -10.28 -3.11 18.54
N TYR A 341 -10.98 -4.03 17.89
CA TYR A 341 -11.90 -4.95 18.54
C TYR A 341 -11.12 -6.10 19.13
N ARG A 342 -11.39 -6.40 20.39
CA ARG A 342 -10.67 -7.38 21.21
C ARG A 342 -11.43 -8.68 21.25
N GLY A 343 -10.74 -9.79 20.98
CA GLY A 343 -11.29 -11.12 21.07
C GLY A 343 -10.24 -12.12 21.55
N PHE A 344 -10.71 -13.23 22.08
CA PHE A 344 -9.82 -14.30 22.53
C PHE A 344 -10.44 -15.68 22.28
N SER A 345 -9.58 -16.67 22.24
CA SER A 345 -9.97 -18.09 22.27
C SER A 345 -9.18 -18.79 23.37
N THR A 346 -9.76 -19.86 23.90
CA THR A 346 -9.13 -20.67 24.93
C THR A 346 -9.08 -22.13 24.52
N LYS A 347 -8.04 -22.83 24.98
CA LYS A 347 -7.88 -24.26 24.78
C LYS A 347 -7.42 -24.93 26.07
N ALA A 348 -8.12 -26.00 26.46
CA ALA A 348 -7.74 -26.84 27.59
C ALA A 348 -6.89 -28.03 27.07
N ASN A 349 -6.24 -28.72 28.00
CA ASN A 349 -5.43 -29.91 27.75
C ASN A 349 -4.41 -29.71 26.60
N VAL A 350 -3.62 -28.63 26.75
CA VAL A 350 -2.61 -28.25 25.78
C VAL A 350 -1.33 -29.06 26.06
N PRO A 351 -0.90 -30.00 25.18
CA PRO A 351 0.36 -30.72 25.39
C PRO A 351 1.57 -29.82 25.28
N ALA A 352 2.65 -30.16 25.96
CA ALA A 352 3.93 -29.50 25.86
C ALA A 352 4.46 -29.58 24.42
N GLY A 353 5.19 -28.56 23.98
CA GLY A 353 5.78 -28.50 22.64
C GLY A 353 5.45 -27.21 21.90
N LYS A 354 5.68 -27.22 20.59
CA LYS A 354 5.56 -26.03 19.73
C LYS A 354 4.13 -25.86 19.24
N TRP A 355 3.62 -24.66 19.42
CA TRP A 355 2.28 -24.26 18.98
C TRP A 355 2.34 -23.03 18.07
N ARG A 356 1.34 -22.93 17.22
CA ARG A 356 1.06 -21.70 16.50
C ARG A 356 -0.43 -21.47 16.38
N VAL A 357 -0.84 -20.21 16.42
CA VAL A 357 -2.22 -19.81 16.23
C VAL A 357 -2.27 -18.76 15.13
N TYR A 358 -3.09 -19.02 14.13
CA TYR A 358 -3.40 -18.06 13.08
C TYR A 358 -4.66 -17.29 13.44
N THR A 359 -4.59 -15.98 13.33
CA THR A 359 -5.76 -15.11 13.32
C THR A 359 -6.15 -14.93 11.86
N GLU A 360 -7.32 -15.40 11.48
CA GLU A 360 -7.72 -15.44 10.07
C GLU A 360 -9.20 -15.09 9.87
N THR A 361 -9.57 -14.70 8.65
CA THR A 361 -10.97 -14.53 8.25
C THR A 361 -11.65 -15.88 8.05
N GLU A 362 -12.97 -15.88 7.83
CA GLU A 362 -13.75 -17.08 7.49
C GLU A 362 -13.19 -17.83 6.28
N ARG A 363 -12.65 -17.10 5.30
CA ARG A 363 -12.03 -17.65 4.08
C ARG A 363 -10.60 -18.15 4.24
N GLY A 364 -10.02 -18.03 5.45
CA GLY A 364 -8.65 -18.45 5.73
C GLY A 364 -7.57 -17.42 5.36
N GLN A 365 -7.94 -16.18 5.03
CA GLN A 365 -6.98 -15.10 4.83
C GLN A 365 -6.35 -14.73 6.18
N VAL A 366 -5.03 -14.80 6.25
CA VAL A 366 -4.28 -14.65 7.50
C VAL A 366 -4.02 -13.17 7.81
N LEU A 367 -4.48 -12.73 8.98
CA LEU A 367 -4.22 -11.41 9.55
C LEU A 367 -2.96 -11.38 10.40
N GLY A 368 -2.72 -12.46 11.13
CA GLY A 368 -1.60 -12.59 12.05
C GLY A 368 -1.29 -14.03 12.41
N ARG A 369 -0.09 -14.25 12.93
CA ARG A 369 0.35 -15.55 13.44
C ARG A 369 1.16 -15.38 14.70
N ILE A 370 0.76 -16.09 15.75
CA ILE A 370 1.48 -16.20 17.01
C ILE A 370 2.14 -17.58 17.05
N LYS A 371 3.41 -17.63 17.43
CA LYS A 371 4.14 -18.88 17.71
C LYS A 371 4.51 -18.86 19.18
N PHE A 372 4.35 -19.98 19.86
CA PHE A 372 4.74 -20.13 21.25
C PHE A 372 5.10 -21.58 21.56
N ILE A 373 5.81 -21.76 22.66
CA ILE A 373 6.17 -23.06 23.21
C ILE A 373 5.40 -23.23 24.51
N VAL A 374 4.81 -24.40 24.71
CA VAL A 374 4.17 -24.77 25.96
C VAL A 374 5.10 -25.69 26.72
N GLU A 375 5.40 -25.34 27.95
CA GLU A 375 6.14 -26.17 28.89
C GLU A 375 5.28 -26.51 30.11
N HIS A 376 5.28 -27.78 30.52
CA HIS A 376 4.58 -28.22 31.71
C HIS A 376 5.50 -28.07 32.92
N VAL A 377 5.02 -27.35 33.93
CA VAL A 377 5.75 -27.06 35.18
C VAL A 377 4.96 -27.50 36.42
N ASN A 378 5.65 -27.73 37.49
CA ASN A 378 5.03 -28.03 38.79
C ASN A 378 4.63 -26.74 39.51
N GLU A 379 5.41 -25.68 39.35
CA GLU A 379 5.17 -24.35 39.93
C GLU A 379 5.19 -23.29 38.85
N HIS A 380 4.28 -22.33 38.96
CA HIS A 380 4.23 -21.22 38.01
C HIS A 380 5.32 -20.19 38.29
N PRO A 381 5.86 -19.54 37.23
CA PRO A 381 6.61 -18.33 37.42
C PRO A 381 5.73 -17.19 37.96
N ALA A 382 6.35 -16.08 38.34
CA ALA A 382 5.61 -14.90 38.80
C ALA A 382 4.72 -14.34 37.66
N PHE A 383 3.50 -13.95 38.04
CA PHE A 383 2.53 -13.39 37.11
C PHE A 383 2.42 -11.87 37.23
N GLU A 384 2.14 -11.22 36.13
CA GLU A 384 1.70 -9.83 36.08
C GLU A 384 0.36 -9.72 35.36
N ASN A 385 -0.41 -8.68 35.68
CA ASN A 385 -1.67 -8.37 35.02
C ASN A 385 -1.47 -7.16 34.09
N LEU A 386 -1.75 -7.37 32.80
CA LEU A 386 -1.78 -6.31 31.81
C LEU A 386 -3.21 -5.89 31.55
N VAL A 387 -3.48 -4.59 31.62
CA VAL A 387 -4.79 -4.01 31.29
C VAL A 387 -4.75 -3.49 29.86
N ARG A 388 -5.71 -3.92 29.06
CA ARG A 388 -5.83 -3.54 27.64
C ARG A 388 -7.21 -2.99 27.35
#